data_7329aea09f952e8c677ac187909a4263
#
_entry.id   7329aea09f952e8c677ac187909a4263
#
_cell.length_a   1.000
_cell.length_b   1.000
_cell.length_c   1.000
_cell.angle_alpha   90.00
_cell.angle_beta   90.00
_cell.angle_gamma   90.00
#
_symmetry.space_group_name_H-M   'P 1'
#
loop_
_entity.id
_entity.type
_entity.pdbx_description
1 polymer ?
#
loop_
_entity_poly.entity_id
_entity_poly.type
_entity_poly.pdbx_seq_one_letter_code
_entity_poly.pdbx_strand_id
1 'polypeptide(L)'
;MRKPTRFSPLLFIFITVFVDLLGYGMVVPLLPFFVQRQQGGATAAGALGSLYALMQLISGPAIGALSDRYGRRPVLLVCLLGTAMAYLMLGLAGSLAAIFLAIMLDGITGGNLTTAYAYIADVTSLDERSRGMGLVGAAFGLGLMAGPALGGLLSANGLSVPAFLACAIALSNVIFGLFVLPESLPVERRTAAPAWRALNSAAQLMDLFRPAPIRWLLVSIFTLNLAFSGLQTNFPLYSQARFGWNTLHNGVFFAYVGTCAVLVQGVLFRWIQPRLGEKRLAVGGLGLLALALAGIALARQDWLMYPVVGLAALGSGVSIPSLTALVSRRVDAGGQGRLMGGSQALLSLTMIIGPALAGVSFEVIGTGAPYWLGSVLAAIALWIAYVALRSRPAIKSPV
;
A
#
# COMPACT_ATOMS: atom_id res chain seq x y z
N MET A 1 -11.80 -38.10 -0.74
CA MET A 1 -10.77 -38.06 -1.80
C MET A 1 -11.01 -36.81 -2.65
N ARG A 2 -10.18 -35.73 -2.47
CA ARG A 2 -10.25 -34.51 -3.31
C ARG A 2 -9.58 -34.80 -4.64
N LYS A 3 -10.28 -34.56 -5.77
CA LYS A 3 -9.67 -34.59 -7.10
C LYS A 3 -8.49 -33.58 -7.08
N PRO A 4 -7.27 -33.97 -7.55
CA PRO A 4 -6.17 -33.02 -7.65
C PRO A 4 -6.59 -31.91 -8.62
N THR A 5 -6.72 -30.69 -8.13
CA THR A 5 -6.86 -29.52 -9.00
C THR A 5 -5.57 -29.42 -9.84
N ARG A 6 -5.68 -29.35 -11.18
CA ARG A 6 -4.56 -29.27 -12.13
C ARG A 6 -3.65 -28.03 -11.95
N PHE A 7 -3.99 -27.12 -11.03
CA PHE A 7 -3.30 -25.85 -10.82
C PHE A 7 -2.92 -25.69 -9.34
N SER A 8 -1.79 -25.05 -9.09
CA SER A 8 -1.32 -24.73 -7.73
C SER A 8 -2.29 -23.75 -7.03
N PRO A 9 -2.69 -24.00 -5.77
CA PRO A 9 -3.48 -23.05 -4.97
C PRO A 9 -2.88 -21.65 -4.90
N LEU A 10 -1.55 -21.56 -4.98
CA LEU A 10 -0.82 -20.27 -5.01
C LEU A 10 -1.11 -19.48 -6.28
N LEU A 11 -1.30 -20.12 -7.43
CA LEU A 11 -1.65 -19.43 -8.68
C LEU A 11 -3.04 -18.80 -8.58
N PHE A 12 -3.99 -19.49 -7.94
CA PHE A 12 -5.34 -18.97 -7.77
C PHE A 12 -5.37 -17.73 -6.89
N ILE A 13 -4.71 -17.78 -5.73
CA ILE A 13 -4.69 -16.64 -4.84
C ILE A 13 -3.90 -15.46 -5.45
N PHE A 14 -2.83 -15.76 -6.23
CA PHE A 14 -2.10 -14.74 -6.98
C PHE A 14 -3.02 -14.01 -7.96
N ILE A 15 -3.78 -14.75 -8.79
CA ILE A 15 -4.72 -14.15 -9.75
C ILE A 15 -5.75 -13.31 -9.02
N THR A 16 -6.34 -13.84 -7.93
CA THR A 16 -7.34 -13.13 -7.14
C THR A 16 -6.80 -11.81 -6.59
N VAL A 17 -5.61 -11.82 -5.99
CA VAL A 17 -4.98 -10.63 -5.44
C VAL A 17 -4.52 -9.66 -6.53
N PHE A 18 -3.97 -10.17 -7.63
CA PHE A 18 -3.54 -9.33 -8.76
C PHE A 18 -4.71 -8.58 -9.38
N VAL A 19 -5.82 -9.26 -9.61
CA VAL A 19 -7.03 -8.69 -10.22
C VAL A 19 -7.65 -7.63 -9.30
N ASP A 20 -7.67 -7.87 -8.00
CA ASP A 20 -8.12 -6.92 -6.98
C ASP A 20 -7.24 -5.65 -6.96
N LEU A 21 -5.93 -5.82 -6.93
CA LEU A 21 -4.96 -4.72 -6.95
C LEU A 21 -4.93 -3.97 -8.28
N LEU A 22 -5.25 -4.63 -9.38
CA LEU A 22 -5.42 -3.97 -10.68
C LEU A 22 -6.59 -3.00 -10.64
N GLY A 23 -7.74 -3.43 -10.12
CA GLY A 23 -8.93 -2.57 -9.91
C GLY A 23 -8.62 -1.36 -9.02
N TYR A 24 -7.98 -1.60 -7.89
CA TYR A 24 -7.50 -0.56 -6.97
C TYR A 24 -6.58 0.44 -7.68
N GLY A 25 -5.57 -0.05 -8.40
CA GLY A 25 -4.64 0.79 -9.17
C GLY A 25 -5.31 1.61 -10.26
N MET A 26 -6.39 1.11 -10.89
CA MET A 26 -7.16 1.86 -11.88
C MET A 26 -7.95 3.01 -11.26
N VAL A 27 -8.49 2.83 -10.07
CA VAL A 27 -9.44 3.75 -9.44
C VAL A 27 -8.76 4.82 -8.59
N VAL A 28 -7.79 4.44 -7.77
CA VAL A 28 -7.20 5.35 -6.76
C VAL A 28 -6.60 6.63 -7.34
N PRO A 29 -5.81 6.61 -8.43
CA PRO A 29 -5.27 7.83 -9.02
C PRO A 29 -6.35 8.73 -9.65
N LEU A 30 -7.56 8.21 -9.90
CA LEU A 30 -8.66 8.96 -10.46
C LEU A 30 -9.58 9.60 -9.39
N LEU A 31 -9.49 9.16 -8.13
CA LEU A 31 -10.31 9.68 -7.04
C LEU A 31 -10.29 11.22 -6.93
N PRO A 32 -9.12 11.90 -7.03
CA PRO A 32 -9.10 13.36 -7.01
C PRO A 32 -9.95 14.00 -8.10
N PHE A 33 -10.00 13.42 -9.30
CA PHE A 33 -10.80 13.92 -10.42
C PHE A 33 -12.31 13.67 -10.19
N PHE A 34 -12.69 12.55 -9.55
CA PHE A 34 -14.08 12.34 -9.11
C PHE A 34 -14.50 13.39 -8.08
N VAL A 35 -13.63 13.72 -7.13
CA VAL A 35 -13.85 14.77 -6.12
C VAL A 35 -14.01 16.14 -6.79
N GLN A 36 -13.12 16.52 -7.70
CA GLN A 36 -13.20 17.77 -8.44
C GLN A 36 -14.49 17.89 -9.25
N ARG A 37 -14.95 16.82 -9.91
CA ARG A 37 -16.21 16.79 -10.65
C ARG A 37 -17.41 17.16 -9.76
N GLN A 38 -17.33 16.88 -8.46
CA GLN A 38 -18.33 17.20 -7.44
C GLN A 38 -17.97 18.49 -6.66
N GLN A 39 -17.12 19.37 -7.22
CA GLN A 39 -16.68 20.64 -6.65
C GLN A 39 -15.94 20.49 -5.30
N GLY A 40 -15.40 19.30 -5.00
CA GLY A 40 -14.56 19.06 -3.83
C GLY A 40 -13.11 19.47 -4.09
N GLY A 41 -12.43 19.94 -3.02
CA GLY A 41 -11.03 20.35 -3.04
C GLY A 41 -10.04 19.22 -2.74
N ALA A 42 -8.77 19.58 -2.61
CA ALA A 42 -7.69 18.66 -2.29
C ALA A 42 -7.82 18.06 -0.87
N THR A 43 -8.39 18.80 0.06
CA THR A 43 -8.70 18.30 1.42
C THR A 43 -9.70 17.14 1.36
N ALA A 44 -10.74 17.23 0.53
CA ALA A 44 -11.70 16.15 0.35
C ALA A 44 -11.06 14.92 -0.31
N ALA A 45 -10.19 15.11 -1.30
CA ALA A 45 -9.44 14.02 -1.92
C ALA A 45 -8.49 13.33 -0.91
N GLY A 46 -7.78 14.11 -0.09
CA GLY A 46 -6.95 13.58 1.00
C GLY A 46 -7.76 12.83 2.05
N ALA A 47 -8.93 13.37 2.43
CA ALA A 47 -9.84 12.74 3.38
C ALA A 47 -10.38 11.39 2.87
N LEU A 48 -10.62 11.23 1.57
CA LEU A 48 -11.00 9.94 0.96
C LEU A 48 -9.90 8.89 1.12
N GLY A 49 -8.65 9.23 0.82
CA GLY A 49 -7.52 8.31 1.02
C GLY A 49 -7.36 7.91 2.48
N SER A 50 -7.52 8.87 3.40
CA SER A 50 -7.49 8.62 4.84
C SER A 50 -8.66 7.76 5.31
N LEU A 51 -9.86 7.99 4.80
CA LEU A 51 -11.06 7.18 5.11
C LEU A 51 -10.87 5.73 4.67
N TYR A 52 -10.37 5.51 3.44
CA TYR A 52 -10.07 4.16 2.95
C TYR A 52 -9.12 3.42 3.90
N ALA A 53 -7.98 4.04 4.23
CA ALA A 53 -6.98 3.44 5.11
C ALA A 53 -7.50 3.20 6.54
N LEU A 54 -8.34 4.11 7.07
CA LEU A 54 -8.98 3.96 8.37
C LEU A 54 -9.95 2.77 8.39
N MET A 55 -10.80 2.66 7.36
CA MET A 55 -11.74 1.54 7.24
C MET A 55 -10.98 0.22 7.11
N GLN A 56 -9.92 0.18 6.31
CA GLN A 56 -9.07 -1.01 6.15
C GLN A 56 -8.36 -1.40 7.46
N LEU A 57 -7.88 -0.43 8.24
CA LEU A 57 -7.27 -0.68 9.55
C LEU A 57 -8.26 -1.30 10.54
N ILE A 58 -9.49 -0.83 10.55
CA ILE A 58 -10.56 -1.32 11.45
C ILE A 58 -11.08 -2.68 10.98
N SER A 59 -11.35 -2.83 9.68
CA SER A 59 -11.98 -4.03 9.11
C SER A 59 -11.00 -5.20 8.98
N GLY A 60 -9.71 -4.94 8.71
CA GLY A 60 -8.73 -5.99 8.44
C GLY A 60 -8.67 -7.07 9.51
N PRO A 61 -8.47 -6.75 10.81
CA PRO A 61 -8.49 -7.73 11.88
C PRO A 61 -9.84 -8.43 12.01
N ALA A 62 -10.96 -7.71 11.83
CA ALA A 62 -12.31 -8.30 11.90
C ALA A 62 -12.56 -9.30 10.76
N ILE A 63 -12.17 -8.95 9.53
CA ILE A 63 -12.22 -9.83 8.36
C ILE A 63 -11.32 -11.05 8.56
N GLY A 64 -10.10 -10.86 9.09
CA GLY A 64 -9.22 -11.96 9.47
C GLY A 64 -9.88 -12.93 10.43
N ALA A 65 -10.46 -12.43 11.53
CA ALA A 65 -11.16 -13.24 12.53
C ALA A 65 -12.43 -13.95 11.96
N LEU A 66 -13.19 -13.26 11.09
CA LEU A 66 -14.31 -13.86 10.38
C LEU A 66 -13.84 -14.99 9.46
N SER A 67 -12.69 -14.81 8.79
CA SER A 67 -12.13 -15.83 7.91
C SER A 67 -11.60 -17.05 8.67
N ASP A 68 -11.15 -16.88 9.92
CA ASP A 68 -10.78 -17.98 10.82
C ASP A 68 -12.00 -18.78 11.28
N ARG A 69 -13.16 -18.14 11.35
CA ARG A 69 -14.41 -18.77 11.80
C ARG A 69 -15.20 -19.42 10.67
N TYR A 70 -15.41 -18.69 9.57
CA TYR A 70 -16.29 -19.13 8.48
C TYR A 70 -15.54 -19.82 7.34
N GLY A 71 -14.22 -19.71 7.31
CA GLY A 71 -13.36 -20.19 6.23
C GLY A 71 -12.82 -19.02 5.39
N ARG A 72 -11.67 -19.24 4.74
CA ARG A 72 -10.99 -18.21 3.96
C ARG A 72 -11.76 -17.82 2.71
N ARG A 73 -12.21 -18.85 1.96
CA ARG A 73 -12.88 -18.65 0.68
C ARG A 73 -14.16 -17.82 0.78
N PRO A 74 -15.17 -18.13 1.61
CA PRO A 74 -16.41 -17.36 1.66
C PRO A 74 -16.17 -15.91 2.06
N VAL A 75 -15.25 -15.65 2.99
CA VAL A 75 -14.93 -14.28 3.41
C VAL A 75 -14.23 -13.49 2.30
N LEU A 76 -13.28 -14.09 1.59
CA LEU A 76 -12.67 -13.46 0.41
C LEU A 76 -13.73 -13.10 -0.64
N LEU A 77 -14.66 -14.01 -0.95
CA LEU A 77 -15.71 -13.76 -1.94
C LEU A 77 -16.64 -12.63 -1.55
N VAL A 78 -17.03 -12.55 -0.26
CA VAL A 78 -17.85 -11.45 0.25
C VAL A 78 -17.09 -10.11 0.16
N CYS A 79 -15.81 -10.10 0.48
CA CYS A 79 -14.98 -8.89 0.34
C CYS A 79 -14.89 -8.45 -1.13
N LEU A 80 -14.59 -9.37 -2.06
CA LEU A 80 -14.53 -9.06 -3.49
C LEU A 80 -15.86 -8.54 -4.04
N LEU A 81 -16.99 -9.11 -3.57
CA LEU A 81 -18.31 -8.60 -3.94
C LEU A 81 -18.53 -7.18 -3.41
N GLY A 82 -18.14 -6.91 -2.16
CA GLY A 82 -18.22 -5.58 -1.58
C GLY A 82 -17.37 -4.55 -2.34
N THR A 83 -16.14 -4.91 -2.74
CA THR A 83 -15.29 -4.09 -3.60
C THR A 83 -15.95 -3.84 -4.97
N ALA A 84 -16.56 -4.87 -5.59
CA ALA A 84 -17.29 -4.69 -6.86
C ALA A 84 -18.46 -3.69 -6.71
N MET A 85 -19.22 -3.81 -5.62
CA MET A 85 -20.29 -2.86 -5.30
C MET A 85 -19.77 -1.44 -5.06
N ALA A 86 -18.64 -1.30 -4.38
CA ALA A 86 -18.00 0.00 -4.15
C ALA A 86 -17.61 0.67 -5.48
N TYR A 87 -17.02 -0.07 -6.42
CA TYR A 87 -16.67 0.46 -7.74
C TYR A 87 -17.91 0.80 -8.58
N LEU A 88 -18.98 0.00 -8.47
CA LEU A 88 -20.26 0.33 -9.09
C LEU A 88 -20.83 1.65 -8.54
N MET A 89 -20.86 1.77 -7.21
CA MET A 89 -21.31 3.00 -6.55
C MET A 89 -20.47 4.20 -6.96
N LEU A 90 -19.16 4.05 -7.05
CA LEU A 90 -18.25 5.12 -7.48
C LEU A 90 -18.53 5.53 -8.94
N GLY A 91 -18.71 4.56 -9.83
CA GLY A 91 -19.04 4.82 -11.24
C GLY A 91 -20.35 5.59 -11.43
N LEU A 92 -21.34 5.33 -10.56
CA LEU A 92 -22.65 5.97 -10.52
C LEU A 92 -22.70 7.24 -9.66
N ALA A 93 -21.61 7.60 -8.96
CA ALA A 93 -21.63 8.65 -7.97
C ALA A 93 -21.96 10.02 -8.56
N GLY A 94 -23.10 10.58 -8.17
CA GLY A 94 -23.57 11.92 -8.55
C GLY A 94 -23.34 12.98 -7.47
N SER A 95 -22.74 12.62 -6.33
CA SER A 95 -22.45 13.54 -5.22
C SER A 95 -21.17 13.15 -4.48
N LEU A 96 -20.59 14.13 -3.77
CA LEU A 96 -19.41 13.89 -2.95
C LEU A 96 -19.70 12.84 -1.84
N ALA A 97 -20.88 12.89 -1.25
CA ALA A 97 -21.29 11.90 -0.23
C ALA A 97 -21.33 10.46 -0.79
N ALA A 98 -21.81 10.28 -2.04
CA ALA A 98 -21.82 8.99 -2.69
C ALA A 98 -20.40 8.45 -2.93
N ILE A 99 -19.44 9.33 -3.27
CA ILE A 99 -18.03 8.97 -3.41
C ILE A 99 -17.46 8.52 -2.05
N PHE A 100 -17.73 9.27 -0.97
CA PHE A 100 -17.28 8.88 0.38
C PHE A 100 -17.85 7.53 0.82
N LEU A 101 -19.13 7.27 0.55
CA LEU A 101 -19.77 5.99 0.86
C LEU A 101 -19.17 4.84 0.05
N ALA A 102 -18.90 5.05 -1.24
CA ALA A 102 -18.24 4.05 -2.08
C ALA A 102 -16.85 3.70 -1.54
N ILE A 103 -16.04 4.70 -1.23
CA ILE A 103 -14.68 4.49 -0.70
C ILE A 103 -14.70 3.91 0.72
N MET A 104 -15.68 4.26 1.55
CA MET A 104 -15.88 3.64 2.86
C MET A 104 -16.17 2.14 2.71
N LEU A 105 -17.05 1.76 1.81
CA LEU A 105 -17.36 0.36 1.52
C LEU A 105 -16.13 -0.39 1.00
N ASP A 106 -15.39 0.21 0.04
CA ASP A 106 -14.15 -0.36 -0.49
C ASP A 106 -13.08 -0.54 0.60
N GLY A 107 -12.92 0.44 1.48
CA GLY A 107 -12.00 0.33 2.62
C GLY A 107 -12.39 -0.78 3.60
N ILE A 108 -13.69 -0.95 3.89
CA ILE A 108 -14.17 -2.04 4.74
C ILE A 108 -13.85 -3.39 4.10
N THR A 109 -14.11 -3.56 2.81
CA THR A 109 -13.90 -4.82 2.10
C THR A 109 -12.44 -5.04 1.69
N GLY A 110 -11.64 -3.99 1.57
CA GLY A 110 -10.22 -4.03 1.28
C GLY A 110 -9.33 -4.69 2.36
N GLY A 111 -9.89 -5.05 3.53
CA GLY A 111 -9.24 -5.91 4.52
C GLY A 111 -9.01 -7.36 4.05
N ASN A 112 -9.39 -7.72 2.83
CA ASN A 112 -9.23 -9.05 2.21
C ASN A 112 -7.78 -9.51 2.10
N LEU A 113 -6.79 -8.59 2.03
CA LEU A 113 -5.36 -8.92 2.00
C LEU A 113 -4.93 -9.74 3.22
N THR A 114 -5.48 -9.47 4.41
CA THR A 114 -5.20 -10.27 5.62
C THR A 114 -5.63 -11.72 5.43
N THR A 115 -6.81 -11.94 4.84
CA THR A 115 -7.31 -13.27 4.51
C THR A 115 -6.49 -13.94 3.40
N ALA A 116 -6.01 -13.18 2.41
CA ALA A 116 -5.13 -13.70 1.35
C ALA A 116 -3.79 -14.18 1.93
N TYR A 117 -3.18 -13.43 2.83
CA TYR A 117 -1.96 -13.88 3.53
C TYR A 117 -2.20 -15.12 4.39
N ALA A 118 -3.34 -15.18 5.09
CA ALA A 118 -3.71 -16.35 5.87
C ALA A 118 -3.97 -17.58 4.97
N TYR A 119 -4.63 -17.40 3.82
CA TYR A 119 -4.82 -18.44 2.82
C TYR A 119 -3.48 -19.01 2.34
N ILE A 120 -2.52 -18.16 2.00
CA ILE A 120 -1.17 -18.58 1.60
C ILE A 120 -0.50 -19.38 2.72
N ALA A 121 -0.61 -18.90 3.97
CA ALA A 121 -0.03 -19.60 5.10
C ALA A 121 -0.64 -20.99 5.34
N ASP A 122 -1.93 -21.16 5.01
CA ASP A 122 -2.65 -22.45 5.13
C ASP A 122 -2.24 -23.47 4.05
N VAL A 123 -1.86 -23.00 2.84
CA VAL A 123 -1.58 -23.88 1.68
C VAL A 123 -0.09 -24.08 1.40
N THR A 124 0.81 -23.40 2.16
CA THR A 124 2.26 -23.49 1.99
C THR A 124 2.94 -24.10 3.21
N SER A 125 4.01 -24.85 2.98
CA SER A 125 4.96 -25.23 4.04
C SER A 125 5.72 -24.01 4.58
N LEU A 126 6.38 -24.13 5.72
CA LEU A 126 7.18 -23.03 6.31
C LEU A 126 8.29 -22.57 5.34
N ASP A 127 8.89 -23.47 4.60
CA ASP A 127 9.99 -23.18 3.65
C ASP A 127 9.48 -22.47 2.40
N GLU A 128 8.27 -22.80 1.93
CA GLU A 128 7.66 -22.21 0.74
C GLU A 128 6.87 -20.93 1.02
N ARG A 129 6.58 -20.64 2.30
CA ARG A 129 5.75 -19.50 2.71
C ARG A 129 6.30 -18.17 2.24
N SER A 130 7.61 -17.99 2.31
CA SER A 130 8.27 -16.76 1.84
C SER A 130 8.08 -16.55 0.33
N ARG A 131 8.09 -17.62 -0.46
CA ARG A 131 7.79 -17.56 -1.90
C ARG A 131 6.32 -17.20 -2.15
N GLY A 132 5.40 -17.79 -1.39
CA GLY A 132 3.97 -17.47 -1.47
C GLY A 132 3.67 -16.00 -1.14
N MET A 133 4.28 -15.48 -0.06
CA MET A 133 4.16 -14.05 0.30
C MET A 133 4.78 -13.13 -0.78
N GLY A 134 5.88 -13.55 -1.40
CA GLY A 134 6.50 -12.84 -2.52
C GLY A 134 5.59 -12.70 -3.74
N LEU A 135 4.69 -13.68 -3.99
CA LEU A 135 3.69 -13.59 -5.06
C LEU A 135 2.69 -12.45 -4.81
N VAL A 136 2.27 -12.21 -3.57
CA VAL A 136 1.39 -11.06 -3.25
C VAL A 136 2.12 -9.74 -3.52
N GLY A 137 3.40 -9.65 -3.17
CA GLY A 137 4.23 -8.49 -3.49
C GLY A 137 4.37 -8.26 -5.01
N ALA A 138 4.53 -9.35 -5.79
CA ALA A 138 4.55 -9.26 -7.25
C ALA A 138 3.21 -8.83 -7.83
N ALA A 139 2.09 -9.37 -7.31
CA ALA A 139 0.74 -8.94 -7.70
C ALA A 139 0.51 -7.45 -7.40
N PHE A 140 0.97 -6.98 -6.24
CA PHE A 140 0.91 -5.57 -5.86
C PHE A 140 1.70 -4.68 -6.84
N GLY A 141 2.94 -5.05 -7.14
CA GLY A 141 3.78 -4.29 -8.08
C GLY A 141 3.17 -4.23 -9.49
N LEU A 142 2.71 -5.37 -10.01
CA LEU A 142 2.08 -5.44 -11.34
C LEU A 142 0.74 -4.69 -11.38
N GLY A 143 -0.10 -4.80 -10.34
CA GLY A 143 -1.37 -4.09 -10.22
C GLY A 143 -1.18 -2.57 -10.20
N LEU A 144 -0.24 -2.08 -9.40
CA LEU A 144 0.10 -0.66 -9.33
C LEU A 144 0.80 -0.12 -10.58
N MET A 145 1.44 -0.97 -11.37
CA MET A 145 2.03 -0.58 -12.66
C MET A 145 0.97 -0.50 -13.75
N ALA A 146 0.16 -1.55 -13.91
CA ALA A 146 -0.80 -1.67 -15.00
C ALA A 146 -2.11 -0.91 -14.71
N GLY A 147 -2.54 -0.86 -13.44
CA GLY A 147 -3.81 -0.24 -13.04
C GLY A 147 -3.93 1.21 -13.46
N PRO A 148 -3.02 2.11 -13.04
CA PRO A 148 -3.09 3.53 -13.40
C PRO A 148 -3.04 3.79 -14.90
N ALA A 149 -2.26 2.99 -15.65
CA ALA A 149 -2.20 3.09 -17.11
C ALA A 149 -3.55 2.78 -17.75
N LEU A 150 -4.18 1.67 -17.34
CA LEU A 150 -5.52 1.29 -17.82
C LEU A 150 -6.57 2.30 -17.37
N GLY A 151 -6.53 2.74 -16.13
CA GLY A 151 -7.45 3.76 -15.60
C GLY A 151 -7.34 5.08 -16.36
N GLY A 152 -6.14 5.56 -16.62
CA GLY A 152 -5.86 6.76 -17.38
C GLY A 152 -6.36 6.67 -18.84
N LEU A 153 -6.02 5.56 -19.53
CA LEU A 153 -6.45 5.31 -20.91
C LEU A 153 -7.98 5.28 -21.03
N LEU A 154 -8.65 4.56 -20.17
CA LEU A 154 -10.10 4.39 -20.20
C LEU A 154 -10.86 5.65 -19.79
N SER A 155 -10.27 6.49 -18.95
CA SER A 155 -10.87 7.76 -18.53
C SER A 155 -11.05 8.75 -19.66
N ALA A 156 -10.37 8.57 -20.80
CA ALA A 156 -10.60 9.34 -22.02
C ALA A 156 -12.04 9.19 -22.56
N ASN A 157 -12.68 8.03 -22.30
CA ASN A 157 -14.08 7.76 -22.66
C ASN A 157 -15.08 8.15 -21.56
N GLY A 158 -14.59 8.79 -20.50
CA GLY A 158 -15.37 9.21 -19.34
C GLY A 158 -14.78 8.74 -18.02
N LEU A 159 -14.82 9.60 -17.00
CA LEU A 159 -14.21 9.34 -15.70
C LEU A 159 -14.79 8.11 -15.00
N SER A 160 -16.05 7.77 -15.25
CA SER A 160 -16.74 6.61 -14.66
C SER A 160 -16.37 5.27 -15.33
N VAL A 161 -15.84 5.28 -16.58
CA VAL A 161 -15.54 4.06 -17.33
C VAL A 161 -14.53 3.15 -16.61
N PRO A 162 -13.41 3.66 -16.07
CA PRO A 162 -12.49 2.85 -15.28
C PRO A 162 -13.15 2.20 -14.06
N ALA A 163 -14.05 2.91 -13.36
CA ALA A 163 -14.75 2.37 -12.21
C ALA A 163 -15.71 1.23 -12.59
N PHE A 164 -16.43 1.36 -13.70
CA PHE A 164 -17.30 0.28 -14.22
C PHE A 164 -16.48 -0.93 -14.68
N LEU A 165 -15.33 -0.71 -15.32
CA LEU A 165 -14.46 -1.82 -15.69
C LEU A 165 -13.86 -2.50 -14.45
N ALA A 166 -13.43 -1.73 -13.44
CA ALA A 166 -12.95 -2.28 -12.17
C ALA A 166 -14.04 -3.11 -11.48
N CYS A 167 -15.31 -2.65 -11.51
CA CYS A 167 -16.45 -3.44 -11.05
C CYS A 167 -16.59 -4.75 -11.82
N ALA A 168 -16.55 -4.72 -13.16
CA ALA A 168 -16.67 -5.91 -13.98
C ALA A 168 -15.53 -6.90 -13.73
N ILE A 169 -14.31 -6.39 -13.58
CA ILE A 169 -13.12 -7.18 -13.23
C ILE A 169 -13.28 -7.81 -11.83
N ALA A 170 -13.74 -7.05 -10.82
CA ALA A 170 -13.98 -7.56 -9.49
C ALA A 170 -15.09 -8.62 -9.47
N LEU A 171 -16.19 -8.43 -10.19
CA LEU A 171 -17.24 -9.45 -10.36
C LEU A 171 -16.72 -10.71 -11.06
N SER A 172 -15.88 -10.56 -12.09
CA SER A 172 -15.24 -11.69 -12.75
C SER A 172 -14.34 -12.47 -11.78
N ASN A 173 -13.66 -11.76 -10.87
CA ASN A 173 -12.86 -12.35 -9.80
C ASN A 173 -13.72 -13.09 -8.76
N VAL A 174 -14.91 -12.57 -8.41
CA VAL A 174 -15.89 -13.30 -7.60
C VAL A 174 -16.30 -14.60 -8.29
N ILE A 175 -16.68 -14.54 -9.56
CA ILE A 175 -17.08 -15.72 -10.35
C ILE A 175 -15.92 -16.73 -10.40
N PHE A 176 -14.71 -16.27 -10.71
CA PHE A 176 -13.51 -17.11 -10.69
C PHE A 176 -13.31 -17.79 -9.33
N GLY A 177 -13.39 -17.03 -8.24
CA GLY A 177 -13.26 -17.55 -6.88
C GLY A 177 -14.37 -18.53 -6.48
N LEU A 178 -15.60 -18.33 -6.99
CA LEU A 178 -16.71 -19.25 -6.76
C LEU A 178 -16.47 -20.64 -7.37
N PHE A 179 -15.89 -20.71 -8.58
CA PHE A 179 -15.73 -21.97 -9.29
C PHE A 179 -14.35 -22.59 -9.08
N VAL A 180 -13.33 -21.80 -8.81
CA VAL A 180 -11.94 -22.26 -8.91
C VAL A 180 -11.19 -22.23 -7.58
N LEU A 181 -11.47 -21.24 -6.68
CA LEU A 181 -10.74 -21.12 -5.43
C LEU A 181 -11.19 -22.18 -4.42
N PRO A 182 -10.33 -23.14 -4.01
CA PRO A 182 -10.65 -24.10 -2.98
C PRO A 182 -10.66 -23.48 -1.59
N GLU A 183 -11.38 -24.06 -0.63
CA GLU A 183 -11.27 -23.67 0.78
C GLU A 183 -9.94 -24.18 1.35
N SER A 184 -9.16 -23.28 1.99
CA SER A 184 -7.88 -23.63 2.59
C SER A 184 -7.99 -24.03 4.06
N LEU A 185 -9.02 -23.54 4.77
CA LEU A 185 -9.17 -23.78 6.20
C LEU A 185 -10.21 -24.89 6.45
N PRO A 186 -9.77 -26.12 6.84
CA PRO A 186 -10.67 -27.22 7.20
C PRO A 186 -11.59 -26.84 8.36
N VAL A 187 -12.79 -27.41 8.38
CA VAL A 187 -13.82 -27.09 9.40
C VAL A 187 -13.30 -27.35 10.81
N GLU A 188 -12.48 -28.38 10.99
CA GLU A 188 -11.91 -28.81 12.28
C GLU A 188 -10.89 -27.81 12.84
N ARG A 189 -10.32 -26.94 11.99
CA ARG A 189 -9.34 -25.91 12.37
C ARG A 189 -9.98 -24.53 12.54
N ARG A 190 -11.28 -24.39 12.31
CA ARG A 190 -11.99 -23.13 12.46
C ARG A 190 -12.15 -22.78 13.94
N THR A 191 -11.96 -21.51 14.27
CA THR A 191 -12.11 -21.03 15.65
C THR A 191 -13.58 -20.81 16.00
N ALA A 192 -13.98 -21.23 17.21
CA ALA A 192 -15.37 -21.10 17.68
C ALA A 192 -15.77 -19.64 17.96
N ALA A 193 -14.85 -18.79 18.37
CA ALA A 193 -15.10 -17.39 18.68
C ALA A 193 -13.93 -16.49 18.19
N PRO A 194 -14.23 -15.29 17.66
CA PRO A 194 -13.20 -14.32 17.33
C PRO A 194 -12.48 -13.88 18.60
N ALA A 195 -11.14 -13.91 18.60
CA ALA A 195 -10.35 -13.33 19.67
C ALA A 195 -10.36 -11.80 19.55
N TRP A 196 -11.41 -11.14 20.00
CA TRP A 196 -11.56 -9.67 19.96
C TRP A 196 -10.37 -8.91 20.60
N ARG A 197 -9.65 -9.57 21.52
CA ARG A 197 -8.43 -9.01 22.12
C ARG A 197 -7.24 -8.94 21.13
N ALA A 198 -7.21 -9.79 20.10
CA ALA A 198 -6.21 -9.72 19.04
C ALA A 198 -6.45 -8.53 18.07
N LEU A 199 -7.61 -7.89 18.15
CA LEU A 199 -8.02 -6.75 17.32
C LEU A 199 -7.46 -5.40 17.80
N ASN A 200 -6.74 -5.36 18.92
CA ASN A 200 -6.24 -4.11 19.48
C ASN A 200 -4.92 -3.69 18.77
N SER A 201 -5.07 -3.14 17.56
CA SER A 201 -3.95 -2.58 16.78
C SER A 201 -3.17 -1.49 17.53
N ALA A 202 -3.83 -0.76 18.45
CA ALA A 202 -3.18 0.25 19.27
C ALA A 202 -2.22 -0.39 20.31
N ALA A 203 -2.62 -1.51 20.93
CA ALA A 203 -1.73 -2.24 21.84
C ALA A 203 -0.53 -2.83 21.09
N GLN A 204 -0.72 -3.35 19.87
CA GLN A 204 0.36 -3.86 19.02
C GLN A 204 1.35 -2.74 18.66
N LEU A 205 0.86 -1.54 18.34
CA LEU A 205 1.70 -0.35 18.11
C LEU A 205 2.49 0.03 19.36
N MET A 206 1.85 0.12 20.52
CA MET A 206 2.55 0.49 21.77
C MET A 206 3.64 -0.52 22.13
N ASP A 207 3.36 -1.82 21.98
CA ASP A 207 4.33 -2.88 22.25
C ASP A 207 5.51 -2.88 21.25
N LEU A 208 5.28 -2.41 20.02
CA LEU A 208 6.34 -2.30 19.00
C LEU A 208 7.40 -1.27 19.39
N PHE A 209 7.02 -0.16 20.05
CA PHE A 209 7.93 0.91 20.44
C PHE A 209 8.63 0.68 21.78
N ARG A 210 8.28 -0.36 22.55
CA ARG A 210 8.93 -0.67 23.84
C ARG A 210 10.41 -1.02 23.74
N PRO A 211 10.88 -1.84 22.74
CA PRO A 211 12.29 -2.18 22.64
C PRO A 211 13.14 -0.98 22.19
N ALA A 212 14.00 -0.48 23.09
CA ALA A 212 14.87 0.67 22.83
C ALA A 212 15.75 0.56 21.57
N PRO A 213 16.31 -0.63 21.20
CA PRO A 213 17.24 -0.75 20.07
C PRO A 213 16.62 -0.49 18.70
N ILE A 214 15.28 -0.67 18.55
CA ILE A 214 14.58 -0.55 17.27
C ILE A 214 13.71 0.70 17.16
N ARG A 215 13.36 1.33 18.29
CA ARG A 215 12.42 2.43 18.37
C ARG A 215 12.72 3.55 17.37
N TRP A 216 13.94 4.02 17.31
CA TRP A 216 14.31 5.13 16.43
C TRP A 216 14.30 4.75 14.95
N LEU A 217 14.64 3.50 14.61
CA LEU A 217 14.50 3.03 13.23
C LEU A 217 13.04 2.90 12.82
N LEU A 218 12.15 2.50 13.74
CA LEU A 218 10.71 2.47 13.49
C LEU A 218 10.13 3.89 13.30
N VAL A 219 10.59 4.86 14.09
CA VAL A 219 10.24 6.28 13.89
C VAL A 219 10.70 6.75 12.52
N SER A 220 11.93 6.39 12.10
CA SER A 220 12.42 6.73 10.76
C SER A 220 11.57 6.09 9.66
N ILE A 221 11.17 4.82 9.79
CA ILE A 221 10.27 4.13 8.85
C ILE A 221 8.89 4.83 8.82
N PHE A 222 8.35 5.19 9.96
CA PHE A 222 7.09 5.93 10.04
C PHE A 222 7.17 7.27 9.30
N THR A 223 8.20 8.06 9.61
CA THR A 223 8.39 9.40 9.02
C THR A 223 8.63 9.32 7.51
N LEU A 224 9.40 8.29 7.05
CA LEU A 224 9.60 8.00 5.63
C LEU A 224 8.27 7.69 4.93
N ASN A 225 7.48 6.76 5.48
CA ASN A 225 6.20 6.38 4.88
C ASN A 225 5.20 7.55 4.91
N LEU A 226 5.22 8.37 5.96
CA LEU A 226 4.40 9.58 6.04
C LEU A 226 4.77 10.58 4.95
N ALA A 227 6.07 10.78 4.67
CA ALA A 227 6.56 11.64 3.59
C ALA A 227 6.06 11.22 2.20
N PHE A 228 5.85 9.92 2.01
CA PHE A 228 5.47 9.35 0.71
C PHE A 228 3.97 9.08 0.55
N SER A 229 3.23 8.88 1.65
CA SER A 229 1.84 8.41 1.62
C SER A 229 0.85 9.37 0.95
N GLY A 230 1.10 10.68 0.98
CA GLY A 230 0.26 11.66 0.30
C GLY A 230 0.48 11.76 -1.22
N LEU A 231 1.53 11.13 -1.75
CA LEU A 231 1.94 11.30 -3.14
C LEU A 231 0.87 10.77 -4.13
N GLN A 232 0.34 9.59 -3.90
CA GLN A 232 -0.62 8.95 -4.81
C GLN A 232 -1.94 9.71 -4.89
N THR A 233 -2.44 10.21 -3.77
CA THR A 233 -3.73 10.91 -3.70
C THR A 233 -3.63 12.36 -4.14
N ASN A 234 -2.49 13.01 -3.99
CA ASN A 234 -2.35 14.44 -4.24
C ASN A 234 -1.63 14.78 -5.54
N PHE A 235 -0.81 13.86 -6.07
CA PHE A 235 -0.04 14.09 -7.30
C PHE A 235 -0.93 14.42 -8.52
N PRO A 236 -2.09 13.77 -8.75
CA PRO A 236 -2.95 14.11 -9.88
C PRO A 236 -3.46 15.56 -9.82
N LEU A 237 -3.78 16.09 -8.64
CA LEU A 237 -4.19 17.48 -8.46
C LEU A 237 -3.01 18.44 -8.68
N TYR A 238 -1.84 18.09 -8.16
CA TYR A 238 -0.63 18.86 -8.35
C TYR A 238 -0.25 18.97 -9.83
N SER A 239 -0.18 17.85 -10.53
CA SER A 239 0.20 17.80 -11.94
C SER A 239 -0.81 18.53 -12.83
N GLN A 240 -2.09 18.44 -12.50
CA GLN A 240 -3.13 19.20 -13.18
C GLN A 240 -2.97 20.72 -12.94
N ALA A 241 -2.81 21.13 -11.68
CA ALA A 241 -2.70 22.56 -11.34
C ALA A 241 -1.39 23.18 -11.86
N ARG A 242 -0.29 22.40 -11.92
CA ARG A 242 1.03 22.89 -12.28
C ARG A 242 1.36 22.82 -13.76
N PHE A 243 0.92 21.73 -14.44
CA PHE A 243 1.28 21.38 -15.81
C PHE A 243 0.07 21.19 -16.74
N GLY A 244 -1.15 21.29 -16.20
CA GLY A 244 -2.37 21.04 -16.99
C GLY A 244 -2.57 19.55 -17.35
N TRP A 245 -1.96 18.62 -16.61
CA TRP A 245 -2.07 17.19 -16.90
C TRP A 245 -3.49 16.69 -16.71
N ASN A 246 -3.97 15.92 -17.66
CA ASN A 246 -5.24 15.22 -17.57
C ASN A 246 -5.07 13.80 -16.96
N THR A 247 -6.16 13.07 -16.89
CA THR A 247 -6.19 11.70 -16.34
C THR A 247 -5.30 10.74 -17.13
N LEU A 248 -5.21 10.87 -18.45
CA LEU A 248 -4.36 10.05 -19.30
C LEU A 248 -2.87 10.28 -19.01
N HIS A 249 -2.43 11.55 -18.94
CA HIS A 249 -1.05 11.89 -18.61
C HIS A 249 -0.67 11.33 -17.23
N ASN A 250 -1.55 11.48 -16.24
CA ASN A 250 -1.36 10.90 -14.91
C ASN A 250 -1.29 9.37 -14.94
N GLY A 251 -2.14 8.71 -15.74
CA GLY A 251 -2.12 7.26 -15.90
C GLY A 251 -0.79 6.75 -16.45
N VAL A 252 -0.30 7.37 -17.54
CA VAL A 252 1.02 7.04 -18.15
C VAL A 252 2.15 7.31 -17.17
N PHE A 253 2.09 8.42 -16.45
CA PHE A 253 3.09 8.76 -15.45
C PHE A 253 3.14 7.76 -14.29
N PHE A 254 2.00 7.35 -13.74
CA PHE A 254 1.99 6.31 -12.69
C PHE A 254 2.44 4.94 -13.19
N ALA A 255 2.18 4.60 -14.47
CA ALA A 255 2.76 3.41 -15.08
C ALA A 255 4.29 3.48 -15.12
N TYR A 256 4.85 4.65 -15.47
CA TYR A 256 6.30 4.90 -15.41
C TYR A 256 6.82 4.75 -13.97
N VAL A 257 6.15 5.34 -12.98
CA VAL A 257 6.51 5.21 -11.55
C VAL A 257 6.52 3.74 -11.12
N GLY A 258 5.49 2.98 -11.48
CA GLY A 258 5.40 1.55 -11.20
C GLY A 258 6.53 0.76 -11.84
N THR A 259 6.85 1.07 -13.10
CA THR A 259 7.99 0.46 -13.81
C THR A 259 9.32 0.75 -13.11
N CYS A 260 9.56 2.00 -12.72
CA CYS A 260 10.75 2.37 -11.93
C CYS A 260 10.82 1.59 -10.61
N ALA A 261 9.70 1.47 -9.89
CA ALA A 261 9.64 0.74 -8.63
C ALA A 261 9.99 -0.75 -8.83
N VAL A 262 9.44 -1.40 -9.85
CA VAL A 262 9.74 -2.80 -10.20
C VAL A 262 11.21 -2.97 -10.56
N LEU A 263 11.78 -2.10 -11.39
CA LEU A 263 13.18 -2.15 -11.78
C LEU A 263 14.12 -1.93 -10.59
N VAL A 264 13.81 -0.96 -9.74
CA VAL A 264 14.64 -0.66 -8.56
C VAL A 264 14.60 -1.81 -7.55
N GLN A 265 13.41 -2.29 -7.18
CA GLN A 265 13.26 -3.33 -6.14
C GLN A 265 13.57 -4.73 -6.68
N GLY A 266 13.16 -5.03 -7.91
CA GLY A 266 13.32 -6.35 -8.52
C GLY A 266 14.75 -6.63 -9.02
N VAL A 267 15.40 -5.61 -9.59
CA VAL A 267 16.70 -5.79 -10.24
C VAL A 267 17.80 -5.03 -9.50
N LEU A 268 17.68 -3.71 -9.41
CA LEU A 268 18.77 -2.84 -8.99
C LEU A 268 19.15 -3.07 -7.51
N PHE A 269 18.17 -3.24 -6.62
CA PHE A 269 18.40 -3.49 -5.20
C PHE A 269 19.26 -4.73 -4.97
N ARG A 270 19.00 -5.83 -5.70
CA ARG A 270 19.78 -7.07 -5.59
C ARG A 270 21.26 -6.89 -5.95
N TRP A 271 21.58 -5.97 -6.86
CA TRP A 271 22.93 -5.70 -7.31
C TRP A 271 23.68 -4.73 -6.40
N ILE A 272 22.98 -3.75 -5.86
CA ILE A 272 23.57 -2.68 -5.05
C ILE A 272 23.72 -3.08 -3.59
N GLN A 273 22.74 -3.80 -3.05
CA GLN A 273 22.69 -4.18 -1.62
C GLN A 273 23.94 -4.96 -1.15
N PRO A 274 24.47 -5.96 -1.89
CA PRO A 274 25.70 -6.65 -1.47
C PRO A 274 26.95 -5.76 -1.47
N ARG A 275 26.98 -4.73 -2.33
CA ARG A 275 28.15 -3.84 -2.49
C ARG A 275 28.18 -2.69 -1.48
N LEU A 276 27.05 -2.06 -1.23
CA LEU A 276 26.97 -0.86 -0.37
C LEU A 276 26.55 -1.19 1.06
N GLY A 277 25.83 -2.31 1.26
CA GLY A 277 25.27 -2.72 2.57
C GLY A 277 24.04 -1.89 2.96
N GLU A 278 23.23 -2.47 3.85
CA GLU A 278 21.92 -1.92 4.24
C GLU A 278 22.00 -0.53 4.90
N LYS A 279 23.04 -0.26 5.69
CA LYS A 279 23.17 1.04 6.37
C LYS A 279 23.36 2.21 5.40
N ARG A 280 24.23 2.03 4.39
CA ARG A 280 24.48 3.08 3.39
C ARG A 280 23.29 3.27 2.47
N LEU A 281 22.60 2.17 2.11
CA LEU A 281 21.39 2.21 1.29
C LEU A 281 20.23 2.88 2.03
N ALA A 282 20.04 2.60 3.32
CA ALA A 282 19.01 3.26 4.12
C ALA A 282 19.23 4.78 4.17
N VAL A 283 20.43 5.20 4.54
CA VAL A 283 20.77 6.64 4.68
C VAL A 283 20.81 7.34 3.31
N GLY A 284 21.50 6.77 2.32
CA GLY A 284 21.59 7.34 0.97
C GLY A 284 20.25 7.41 0.26
N GLY A 285 19.41 6.37 0.40
CA GLY A 285 18.07 6.33 -0.18
C GLY A 285 17.14 7.40 0.42
N LEU A 286 17.20 7.62 1.73
CA LEU A 286 16.45 8.71 2.39
C LEU A 286 16.89 10.09 1.90
N GLY A 287 18.19 10.30 1.72
CA GLY A 287 18.72 11.54 1.15
C GLY A 287 18.24 11.77 -0.29
N LEU A 288 18.30 10.73 -1.14
CA LEU A 288 17.76 10.80 -2.51
C LEU A 288 16.26 11.12 -2.53
N LEU A 289 15.48 10.49 -1.63
CA LEU A 289 14.04 10.75 -1.54
C LEU A 289 13.76 12.19 -1.10
N ALA A 290 14.50 12.73 -0.12
CA ALA A 290 14.33 14.11 0.33
C ALA A 290 14.62 15.10 -0.82
N LEU A 291 15.71 14.89 -1.56
CA LEU A 291 16.05 15.70 -2.73
C LEU A 291 15.02 15.58 -3.85
N ALA A 292 14.52 14.37 -4.11
CA ALA A 292 13.51 14.13 -5.12
C ALA A 292 12.19 14.84 -4.79
N LEU A 293 11.72 14.77 -3.55
CA LEU A 293 10.50 15.47 -3.12
C LEU A 293 10.65 16.99 -3.22
N ALA A 294 11.80 17.55 -2.84
CA ALA A 294 12.10 18.96 -3.08
C ALA A 294 12.13 19.28 -4.60
N GLY A 295 12.70 18.39 -5.40
CA GLY A 295 12.73 18.51 -6.86
C GLY A 295 11.32 18.54 -7.48
N ILE A 296 10.36 17.72 -6.98
CA ILE A 296 8.96 17.78 -7.40
C ILE A 296 8.37 19.16 -7.09
N ALA A 297 8.57 19.67 -5.87
CA ALA A 297 8.05 20.98 -5.48
C ALA A 297 8.62 22.14 -6.31
N LEU A 298 9.88 22.04 -6.73
CA LEU A 298 10.59 23.06 -7.51
C LEU A 298 10.38 22.95 -9.02
N ALA A 299 9.89 21.82 -9.52
CA ALA A 299 9.78 21.59 -10.96
C ALA A 299 8.85 22.61 -11.63
N ARG A 300 9.37 23.25 -12.65
CA ARG A 300 8.64 24.23 -13.47
C ARG A 300 8.21 23.67 -14.82
N GLN A 301 8.80 22.58 -15.26
CA GLN A 301 8.55 21.93 -16.54
C GLN A 301 8.12 20.48 -16.27
N ASP A 302 7.18 20.01 -17.04
CA ASP A 302 6.54 18.71 -16.89
C ASP A 302 7.51 17.52 -17.09
N TRP A 303 8.42 17.61 -18.07
CA TRP A 303 9.41 16.56 -18.33
C TRP A 303 10.37 16.31 -17.15
N LEU A 304 10.59 17.32 -16.29
CA LEU A 304 11.40 17.17 -15.08
C LEU A 304 10.79 16.18 -14.08
N MET A 305 9.47 15.93 -14.17
CA MET A 305 8.81 14.98 -13.30
C MET A 305 9.35 13.55 -13.45
N TYR A 306 9.69 13.15 -14.68
CA TYR A 306 10.18 11.80 -14.96
C TYR A 306 11.50 11.48 -14.24
N PRO A 307 12.60 12.22 -14.43
CA PRO A 307 13.84 11.94 -13.74
C PRO A 307 13.73 12.13 -12.22
N VAL A 308 13.00 13.15 -11.75
CA VAL A 308 12.85 13.42 -10.32
C VAL A 308 12.07 12.32 -9.62
N VAL A 309 10.97 11.82 -10.20
CA VAL A 309 10.23 10.71 -9.63
C VAL A 309 10.98 9.38 -9.78
N GLY A 310 11.79 9.22 -10.83
CA GLY A 310 12.76 8.11 -10.91
C GLY A 310 13.74 8.10 -9.72
N LEU A 311 14.25 9.28 -9.32
CA LEU A 311 15.05 9.43 -8.11
C LEU A 311 14.27 9.12 -6.83
N ALA A 312 13.00 9.52 -6.74
CA ALA A 312 12.13 9.19 -5.61
C ALA A 312 11.91 7.68 -5.51
N ALA A 313 11.65 7.01 -6.65
CA ALA A 313 11.50 5.55 -6.72
C ALA A 313 12.80 4.84 -6.32
N LEU A 314 13.96 5.34 -6.75
CA LEU A 314 15.25 4.82 -6.32
C LEU A 314 15.44 5.01 -4.81
N GLY A 315 15.23 6.22 -4.30
CA GLY A 315 15.39 6.53 -2.88
C GLY A 315 14.49 5.68 -1.98
N SER A 316 13.19 5.61 -2.26
CA SER A 316 12.24 4.81 -1.50
C SER A 316 12.47 3.31 -1.68
N GLY A 317 12.74 2.86 -2.92
CA GLY A 317 12.94 1.46 -3.28
C GLY A 317 14.17 0.82 -2.65
N VAL A 318 15.20 1.60 -2.28
CA VAL A 318 16.37 1.07 -1.55
C VAL A 318 16.28 1.30 -0.04
N SER A 319 15.67 2.40 0.42
CA SER A 319 15.63 2.73 1.86
C SER A 319 14.62 1.88 2.64
N ILE A 320 13.42 1.65 2.10
CA ILE A 320 12.37 0.88 2.79
C ILE A 320 12.84 -0.56 3.12
N PRO A 321 13.29 -1.38 2.15
CA PRO A 321 13.74 -2.73 2.45
C PRO A 321 14.99 -2.76 3.32
N SER A 322 15.90 -1.78 3.17
CA SER A 322 17.10 -1.70 3.99
C SER A 322 16.79 -1.38 5.45
N LEU A 323 15.89 -0.43 5.73
CA LEU A 323 15.45 -0.10 7.09
C LEU A 323 14.71 -1.28 7.72
N THR A 324 13.82 -1.92 6.96
CA THR A 324 13.07 -3.09 7.43
C THR A 324 14.02 -4.25 7.79
N ALA A 325 15.02 -4.53 6.97
CA ALA A 325 16.04 -5.53 7.26
C ALA A 325 16.86 -5.19 8.49
N LEU A 326 17.27 -3.92 8.66
CA LEU A 326 18.02 -3.44 9.83
C LEU A 326 17.22 -3.55 11.13
N VAL A 327 15.90 -3.36 11.10
CA VAL A 327 15.01 -3.56 12.26
C VAL A 327 14.83 -5.06 12.53
N SER A 328 14.55 -5.86 11.51
CA SER A 328 14.33 -7.30 11.62
C SER A 328 15.53 -8.01 12.26
N ARG A 329 16.77 -7.65 11.88
CA ARG A 329 18.00 -8.21 12.47
C ARG A 329 18.23 -7.87 13.94
N ARG A 330 17.50 -6.92 14.50
CA ARG A 330 17.59 -6.51 15.90
C ARG A 330 16.49 -7.12 16.78
N VAL A 331 15.64 -7.96 16.20
CA VAL A 331 14.53 -8.62 16.88
C VAL A 331 14.71 -10.12 16.81
N ASP A 332 14.57 -10.79 17.95
CA ASP A 332 14.67 -12.23 18.08
C ASP A 332 13.60 -12.96 17.26
N ALA A 333 13.83 -14.23 16.92
CA ALA A 333 12.92 -15.04 16.12
C ALA A 333 11.48 -15.06 16.67
N GLY A 334 11.30 -15.12 18.00
CA GLY A 334 9.99 -15.07 18.65
C GLY A 334 9.30 -13.69 18.58
N GLY A 335 10.05 -12.62 18.28
CA GLY A 335 9.53 -11.25 18.14
C GLY A 335 9.16 -10.86 16.71
N GLN A 336 9.54 -11.64 15.70
CA GLN A 336 9.34 -11.29 14.29
C GLN A 336 7.85 -11.10 13.92
N GLY A 337 6.97 -11.93 14.45
CA GLY A 337 5.53 -11.80 14.22
C GLY A 337 4.97 -10.47 14.75
N ARG A 338 5.39 -10.05 15.96
CA ARG A 338 5.02 -8.75 16.54
C ARG A 338 5.58 -7.59 15.73
N LEU A 339 6.82 -7.71 15.24
CA LEU A 339 7.43 -6.72 14.38
C LEU A 339 6.64 -6.54 13.08
N MET A 340 6.26 -7.63 12.42
CA MET A 340 5.49 -7.58 11.16
C MET A 340 4.10 -6.95 11.37
N GLY A 341 3.36 -7.41 12.39
CA GLY A 341 2.04 -6.85 12.72
C GLY A 341 2.11 -5.36 13.10
N GLY A 342 3.06 -5.00 13.96
CA GLY A 342 3.25 -3.60 14.36
C GLY A 342 3.73 -2.70 13.22
N SER A 343 4.60 -3.20 12.33
CA SER A 343 5.03 -2.46 11.14
C SER A 343 3.85 -2.23 10.18
N GLN A 344 2.95 -3.19 10.04
CA GLN A 344 1.74 -3.03 9.22
C GLN A 344 0.79 -2.00 9.83
N ALA A 345 0.58 -2.02 11.15
CA ALA A 345 -0.23 -1.01 11.84
C ALA A 345 0.39 0.40 11.72
N LEU A 346 1.72 0.49 11.78
CA LEU A 346 2.46 1.73 11.57
C LEU A 346 2.25 2.26 10.14
N LEU A 347 2.33 1.39 9.15
CA LEU A 347 2.09 1.74 7.75
C LEU A 347 0.64 2.23 7.54
N SER A 348 -0.34 1.54 8.12
CA SER A 348 -1.75 1.96 8.06
C SER A 348 -1.96 3.34 8.67
N LEU A 349 -1.29 3.65 9.79
CA LEU A 349 -1.36 4.97 10.41
C LEU A 349 -0.80 6.08 9.49
N THR A 350 0.29 5.80 8.76
CA THR A 350 0.81 6.77 7.77
C THR A 350 -0.14 6.97 6.60
N MET A 351 -0.84 5.93 6.17
CA MET A 351 -1.85 6.01 5.11
C MET A 351 -3.13 6.73 5.55
N ILE A 352 -3.41 6.78 6.86
CA ILE A 352 -4.49 7.61 7.41
C ILE A 352 -4.08 9.08 7.49
N ILE A 353 -2.90 9.37 8.03
CA ILE A 353 -2.46 10.74 8.32
C ILE A 353 -1.97 11.44 7.03
N GLY A 354 -1.20 10.75 6.19
CA GLY A 354 -0.49 11.35 5.08
C GLY A 354 -1.38 11.97 4.02
N PRO A 355 -2.39 11.29 3.47
CA PRO A 355 -3.30 11.87 2.49
C PRO A 355 -4.07 13.08 3.02
N ALA A 356 -4.56 13.03 4.27
CA ALA A 356 -5.22 14.17 4.91
C ALA A 356 -4.28 15.38 5.04
N LEU A 357 -3.07 15.13 5.54
CA LEU A 357 -2.04 16.17 5.70
C LEU A 357 -1.64 16.76 4.34
N ALA A 358 -1.49 15.94 3.30
CA ALA A 358 -1.16 16.37 1.96
C ALA A 358 -2.31 17.21 1.35
N GLY A 359 -3.57 16.78 1.51
CA GLY A 359 -4.74 17.51 1.02
C GLY A 359 -4.87 18.88 1.66
N VAL A 360 -4.79 18.96 3.00
CA VAL A 360 -4.86 20.22 3.74
C VAL A 360 -3.70 21.15 3.38
N SER A 361 -2.46 20.64 3.36
CA SER A 361 -1.29 21.48 3.04
C SER A 361 -1.33 22.01 1.60
N PHE A 362 -1.86 21.23 0.67
CA PHE A 362 -2.06 21.65 -0.72
C PHE A 362 -3.06 22.83 -0.81
N GLU A 363 -4.15 22.75 -0.07
CA GLU A 363 -5.25 23.72 -0.18
C GLU A 363 -4.96 25.01 0.62
N VAL A 364 -4.35 24.87 1.82
CA VAL A 364 -4.10 26.01 2.73
C VAL A 364 -2.79 26.74 2.42
N ILE A 365 -1.73 25.99 2.08
CA ILE A 365 -0.38 26.56 1.90
C ILE A 365 -0.06 26.75 0.41
N GLY A 366 -0.47 25.81 -0.43
CA GLY A 366 -0.27 25.86 -1.87
C GLY A 366 0.12 24.52 -2.48
N THR A 367 0.09 24.45 -3.82
CA THR A 367 0.21 23.21 -4.60
C THR A 367 1.50 22.43 -4.35
N GLY A 368 2.62 23.10 -4.09
CA GLY A 368 3.92 22.47 -3.80
C GLY A 368 4.13 22.07 -2.33
N ALA A 369 3.27 22.52 -1.42
CA ALA A 369 3.45 22.34 0.02
C ALA A 369 3.55 20.88 0.48
N PRO A 370 2.75 19.93 -0.05
CA PRO A 370 2.86 18.52 0.32
C PRO A 370 4.24 17.94 0.05
N TYR A 371 4.88 18.36 -1.04
CA TYR A 371 6.20 17.87 -1.45
C TYR A 371 7.32 18.49 -0.64
N TRP A 372 7.23 19.76 -0.28
CA TRP A 372 8.12 20.40 0.67
C TRP A 372 8.02 19.73 2.04
N LEU A 373 6.81 19.51 2.53
CA LEU A 373 6.58 18.81 3.79
C LEU A 373 7.16 17.40 3.73
N GLY A 374 6.91 16.66 2.65
CA GLY A 374 7.48 15.34 2.41
C GLY A 374 9.02 15.35 2.40
N SER A 375 9.64 16.36 1.75
CA SER A 375 11.09 16.53 1.74
C SER A 375 11.66 16.74 3.15
N VAL A 376 11.04 17.60 3.95
CA VAL A 376 11.42 17.83 5.35
C VAL A 376 11.27 16.55 6.18
N LEU A 377 10.15 15.84 6.04
CA LEU A 377 9.93 14.57 6.73
C LEU A 377 10.97 13.52 6.34
N ALA A 378 11.31 13.41 5.04
CA ALA A 378 12.36 12.50 4.58
C ALA A 378 13.74 12.89 5.12
N ALA A 379 14.06 14.18 5.23
CA ALA A 379 15.28 14.67 5.86
C ALA A 379 15.33 14.38 7.38
N ILE A 380 14.18 14.49 8.06
CA ILE A 380 14.04 14.11 9.48
C ILE A 380 14.26 12.59 9.61
N ALA A 381 13.64 11.77 8.74
CA ALA A 381 13.83 10.33 8.74
C ALA A 381 15.30 9.94 8.51
N LEU A 382 15.98 10.65 7.59
CA LEU A 382 17.41 10.52 7.34
C LEU A 382 18.24 10.77 8.60
N TRP A 383 18.00 11.90 9.25
CA TRP A 383 18.72 12.29 10.46
C TRP A 383 18.51 11.26 11.58
N ILE A 384 17.27 10.85 11.82
CA ILE A 384 16.93 9.83 12.84
C ILE A 384 17.63 8.50 12.53
N ALA A 385 17.54 8.03 11.28
CA ALA A 385 18.20 6.78 10.87
C ALA A 385 19.71 6.86 11.05
N TYR A 386 20.32 7.98 10.64
CA TYR A 386 21.77 8.19 10.76
C TYR A 386 22.24 8.15 12.21
N VAL A 387 21.55 8.84 13.12
CA VAL A 387 21.85 8.84 14.56
C VAL A 387 21.65 7.44 15.17
N ALA A 388 20.51 6.78 14.85
CA ALA A 388 20.20 5.44 15.35
C ALA A 388 21.18 4.36 14.84
N LEU A 389 21.79 4.55 13.68
CA LEU A 389 22.75 3.62 13.09
C LEU A 389 24.20 3.87 13.56
N ARG A 390 24.50 5.08 14.06
CA ARG A 390 25.78 5.41 14.69
C ARG A 390 25.87 4.93 16.13
N SER A 391 24.77 4.97 16.89
CA SER A 391 24.72 4.42 18.25
C SER A 391 24.95 2.91 18.15
N ARG A 392 26.08 2.41 18.69
CA ARG A 392 26.39 0.98 18.75
C ARG A 392 25.28 0.29 19.54
N PRO A 393 24.58 -0.72 18.97
CA PRO A 393 23.75 -1.57 19.82
C PRO A 393 24.70 -2.29 20.79
N ALA A 394 24.37 -2.29 22.07
CA ALA A 394 24.93 -3.23 23.00
C ALA A 394 24.44 -4.63 22.58
N ILE A 395 25.19 -5.30 21.71
CA ILE A 395 25.01 -6.71 21.43
C ILE A 395 25.45 -7.40 22.71
N LYS A 396 24.50 -7.85 23.52
CA LYS A 396 24.78 -8.91 24.49
C LYS A 396 25.20 -10.13 23.66
N SER A 397 26.48 -10.44 23.64
CA SER A 397 26.96 -11.75 23.21
C SER A 397 26.17 -12.82 23.94
N PRO A 398 25.65 -13.86 23.29
CA PRO A 398 25.16 -15.03 24.00
C PRO A 398 26.34 -15.63 24.70
N VAL A 399 26.26 -15.73 26.06
CA VAL A 399 27.08 -16.62 26.90
C VAL A 399 26.52 -18.02 26.77
#